data_6b2943e5af20eb6a79cf0b6fd1fc3316
#
_entry.id   6b2943e5af20eb6a79cf0b6fd1fc3316
#
_cell.length_a   1.000
_cell.length_b   1.000
_cell.length_c   1.000
_cell.angle_alpha   90.00
_cell.angle_beta   90.00
_cell.angle_gamma   90.00
#
_symmetry.space_group_name_H-M   'P 1'
#
loop_
_entity.id
_entity.type
_entity.pdbx_description
1 polymer ?
#
loop_
_entity_poly.entity_id
_entity_poly.type
_entity_poly.pdbx_seq_one_letter_code
_entity_poly.pdbx_strand_id
1 'polypeptide(L)'
;FTAEVEDSRIVMGQGDYTVGPTGYNVGENSVIADPEPTEVDKAFLQYKNEGLTLKAGRQVIALDNHRFIGHVGWRQDRQTFDGVSAKYVVSENVDVFYAYLNQRNRIFAEAADFDSKDHLINANFKTKMGKFTAYAYLLEVDNDTANGLDTYGIRYSGSYKTQSVGWGYGAEYASQTSESGSGDTATEYD
;
A
#
# COMPACT_ATOMS: atom_id res chain seq x y z
N PHE A 1 13.55 16.11 -6.40
CA PHE A 1 12.92 16.24 -5.10
C PHE A 1 11.43 16.52 -5.26
N THR A 2 10.60 15.84 -4.47
CA THR A 2 9.16 16.08 -4.36
C THR A 2 8.84 16.27 -2.88
N ALA A 3 8.03 17.29 -2.56
CA ALA A 3 7.42 17.48 -1.25
C ALA A 3 5.95 17.83 -1.43
N GLU A 4 5.08 17.26 -0.61
CA GLU A 4 3.64 17.51 -0.55
C GLU A 4 3.23 17.50 0.93
N VAL A 5 2.49 18.52 1.32
CA VAL A 5 1.90 18.65 2.66
C VAL A 5 0.40 18.58 2.51
N GLU A 6 -0.23 17.83 3.38
CA GLU A 6 -1.68 17.68 3.45
C GLU A 6 -2.20 18.26 4.76
N ASP A 7 -3.35 18.91 4.70
CA ASP A 7 -4.03 19.47 5.87
C ASP A 7 -5.52 19.19 5.76
N SER A 8 -6.06 18.42 6.71
CA SER A 8 -7.47 18.08 6.81
C SER A 8 -8.13 18.83 7.94
N ARG A 9 -9.28 19.46 7.68
CA ARG A 9 -10.01 20.23 8.70
C ARG A 9 -11.51 20.05 8.56
N ILE A 10 -12.20 20.05 9.69
CA ILE A 10 -13.65 20.16 9.75
C ILE A 10 -14.04 21.55 9.26
N VAL A 11 -14.98 21.61 8.32
CA VAL A 11 -15.53 22.85 7.78
C VAL A 11 -16.93 23.05 8.33
N MET A 12 -17.25 24.27 8.81
CA MET A 12 -18.57 24.71 9.25
C MET A 12 -19.23 23.85 10.34
N GLY A 13 -18.44 23.32 11.30
CA GLY A 13 -18.96 22.60 12.45
C GLY A 13 -19.55 21.21 12.16
N GLN A 14 -19.22 20.61 11.03
CA GLN A 14 -19.64 19.25 10.67
C GLN A 14 -18.72 18.21 11.35
N GLY A 15 -18.76 18.13 12.68
CA GLY A 15 -17.97 17.20 13.48
C GLY A 15 -18.77 16.02 14.04
N ASP A 16 -19.94 15.69 13.46
CA ASP A 16 -20.85 14.66 13.96
C ASP A 16 -20.39 13.23 13.56
N TYR A 17 -19.11 12.91 13.77
CA TYR A 17 -18.56 11.60 13.50
C TYR A 17 -17.48 11.24 14.54
N THR A 18 -17.21 9.94 14.63
CA THR A 18 -16.17 9.39 15.51
C THR A 18 -14.92 9.13 14.71
N VAL A 19 -13.77 9.62 15.15
CA VAL A 19 -12.47 9.23 14.62
C VAL A 19 -11.89 8.15 15.53
N GLY A 20 -11.77 6.93 15.02
CA GLY A 20 -11.15 5.85 15.76
C GLY A 20 -9.66 5.71 15.41
N PRO A 21 -8.85 5.01 16.23
CA PRO A 21 -9.17 4.51 17.57
C PRO A 21 -8.98 5.54 18.69
N THR A 22 -8.28 6.65 18.46
CA THR A 22 -7.86 7.64 19.47
C THR A 22 -8.42 9.05 19.26
N GLY A 23 -9.35 9.21 18.32
CA GLY A 23 -9.89 10.50 17.97
C GLY A 23 -11.01 11.01 18.90
N TYR A 24 -11.67 12.06 18.46
CA TYR A 24 -12.80 12.69 19.15
C TYR A 24 -14.13 11.95 18.92
N ASN A 25 -15.12 12.22 19.78
CA ASN A 25 -16.46 11.63 19.77
C ASN A 25 -16.49 10.10 19.81
N VAL A 26 -15.54 9.46 20.51
CA VAL A 26 -15.43 8.01 20.58
C VAL A 26 -16.69 7.38 21.15
N GLY A 27 -17.35 6.52 20.37
CA GLY A 27 -18.55 5.80 20.78
C GLY A 27 -19.86 6.56 20.62
N GLU A 28 -19.86 7.81 20.16
CA GLU A 28 -21.07 8.63 20.03
C GLU A 28 -21.70 8.55 18.64
N ASN A 29 -20.87 8.53 17.59
CA ASN A 29 -21.30 8.57 16.19
C ASN A 29 -20.65 7.48 15.35
N SER A 30 -21.07 7.35 14.10
CA SER A 30 -20.44 6.47 13.14
C SER A 30 -18.97 6.79 12.94
N VAL A 31 -18.14 5.75 12.83
CA VAL A 31 -16.68 5.91 12.65
C VAL A 31 -16.38 6.35 11.22
N ILE A 32 -15.69 7.47 11.09
CA ILE A 32 -15.06 7.94 9.86
C ILE A 32 -13.59 8.16 10.17
N ALA A 33 -12.72 7.41 9.52
CA ALA A 33 -11.29 7.43 9.77
C ALA A 33 -10.61 8.61 9.05
N ASP A 34 -11.08 9.82 9.32
CA ASP A 34 -10.55 11.07 8.76
C ASP A 34 -10.24 12.04 9.92
N PRO A 35 -9.07 11.91 10.58
CA PRO A 35 -8.63 12.87 11.58
C PRO A 35 -8.38 14.25 10.96
N GLU A 36 -8.05 15.22 11.78
CA GLU A 36 -7.66 16.56 11.35
C GLU A 36 -6.14 16.78 11.47
N PRO A 37 -5.30 16.03 10.71
CA PRO A 37 -3.87 16.21 10.74
C PRO A 37 -3.41 17.35 9.85
N THR A 38 -2.21 17.85 10.14
CA THR A 38 -1.36 18.53 9.17
C THR A 38 -0.10 17.70 9.02
N GLU A 39 0.10 17.04 7.90
CA GLU A 39 1.17 16.07 7.73
C GLU A 39 1.94 16.25 6.41
N VAL A 40 3.14 15.69 6.40
CA VAL A 40 3.90 15.54 5.17
C VAL A 40 3.41 14.28 4.47
N ASP A 41 2.64 14.45 3.40
CA ASP A 41 2.13 13.31 2.61
C ASP A 41 3.25 12.66 1.76
N LYS A 42 4.08 13.48 1.12
CA LYS A 42 5.25 12.98 0.35
C LYS A 42 6.47 13.86 0.58
N ALA A 43 7.61 13.24 0.78
CA ALA A 43 8.91 13.92 0.79
C ALA A 43 10.01 12.94 0.36
N PHE A 44 10.39 12.93 -0.92
CA PHE A 44 11.39 11.99 -1.43
C PHE A 44 12.33 12.60 -2.48
N LEU A 45 13.51 12.00 -2.55
CA LEU A 45 14.42 12.14 -3.68
C LEU A 45 14.14 11.05 -4.70
N GLN A 46 14.19 11.40 -5.98
CA GLN A 46 14.05 10.44 -7.08
C GLN A 46 15.22 10.55 -8.04
N TYR A 47 15.80 9.40 -8.36
CA TYR A 47 16.72 9.23 -9.46
C TYR A 47 16.08 8.36 -10.54
N LYS A 48 16.22 8.76 -11.80
CA LYS A 48 15.67 8.02 -12.93
C LYS A 48 16.65 7.99 -14.08
N ASN A 49 17.01 6.79 -14.54
CA ASN A 49 17.90 6.58 -15.69
C ASN A 49 17.65 5.20 -16.32
N GLU A 50 17.58 5.14 -17.66
CA GLU A 50 17.56 3.88 -18.47
C GLU A 50 16.71 2.73 -17.92
N GLY A 51 15.47 3.01 -17.56
CA GLY A 51 14.56 2.00 -17.00
C GLY A 51 14.65 1.82 -15.48
N LEU A 52 15.71 2.32 -14.83
CA LEU A 52 15.82 2.34 -13.37
C LEU A 52 15.15 3.60 -12.80
N THR A 53 14.32 3.41 -11.79
CA THR A 53 13.79 4.49 -10.95
C THR A 53 14.06 4.13 -9.50
N LEU A 54 14.78 4.99 -8.80
CA LEU A 54 15.03 4.89 -7.36
C LEU A 54 14.29 6.02 -6.66
N LYS A 55 13.75 5.74 -5.48
CA LYS A 55 13.20 6.76 -4.57
C LYS A 55 13.69 6.51 -3.16
N ALA A 56 13.94 7.60 -2.41
CA ALA A 56 14.30 7.56 -0.99
C ALA A 56 13.54 8.66 -0.24
N GLY A 57 12.84 8.28 0.82
CA GLY A 57 12.00 9.14 1.65
C GLY A 57 10.54 8.71 1.65
N ARG A 58 9.65 9.60 2.14
CA ARG A 58 8.20 9.37 2.24
C ARG A 58 7.56 9.35 0.86
N GLN A 59 6.88 8.25 0.55
CA GLN A 59 6.33 7.99 -0.76
C GLN A 59 5.04 7.18 -0.70
N VAL A 60 4.21 7.34 -1.71
CA VAL A 60 3.03 6.50 -1.92
C VAL A 60 3.45 5.24 -2.67
N ILE A 61 3.06 4.08 -2.15
CA ILE A 61 3.23 2.79 -2.82
C ILE A 61 1.87 2.11 -2.91
N ALA A 62 1.51 1.71 -4.14
CA ALA A 62 0.30 0.96 -4.42
C ALA A 62 0.62 -0.09 -5.48
N LEU A 63 0.45 -1.35 -5.14
CA LEU A 63 0.80 -2.48 -6.00
C LEU A 63 -0.47 -3.23 -6.43
N ASP A 64 -0.51 -3.61 -7.69
CA ASP A 64 -1.58 -4.40 -8.31
C ASP A 64 -2.99 -3.82 -8.10
N ASN A 65 -3.86 -4.54 -7.38
CA ASN A 65 -5.23 -4.12 -7.06
C ASN A 65 -5.36 -3.48 -5.68
N HIS A 66 -4.24 -3.13 -5.02
CA HIS A 66 -4.16 -2.56 -3.68
C HIS A 66 -4.68 -3.48 -2.56
N ARG A 67 -4.83 -4.78 -2.82
CA ARG A 67 -5.33 -5.75 -1.84
C ARG A 67 -4.37 -5.89 -0.65
N PHE A 68 -3.08 -6.07 -0.92
CA PHE A 68 -2.04 -6.27 0.09
C PHE A 68 -1.25 -4.99 0.38
N ILE A 69 -0.85 -4.29 -0.67
CA ILE A 69 -0.06 -3.05 -0.57
C ILE A 69 -0.82 -1.93 -1.28
N GLY A 70 -1.34 -0.99 -0.49
CA GLY A 70 -2.14 0.12 -0.99
C GLY A 70 -2.01 1.37 -0.13
N HIS A 71 -2.60 2.45 -0.60
CA HIS A 71 -2.48 3.77 0.02
C HIS A 71 -3.81 4.31 0.57
N VAL A 72 -4.90 3.56 0.51
CA VAL A 72 -6.23 3.98 1.01
C VAL A 72 -6.65 5.39 0.49
N GLY A 73 -6.35 5.70 -0.78
CA GLY A 73 -6.44 7.04 -1.37
C GLY A 73 -7.86 7.61 -1.54
N TRP A 74 -8.87 6.99 -0.94
CA TRP A 74 -10.24 7.51 -0.85
C TRP A 74 -10.51 8.21 0.50
N ARG A 75 -9.53 8.19 1.42
CA ARG A 75 -9.55 8.94 2.67
C ARG A 75 -8.91 10.32 2.52
N GLN A 76 -9.18 11.21 3.48
CA GLN A 76 -8.56 12.54 3.53
C GLN A 76 -7.04 12.41 3.78
N ASP A 77 -6.66 11.58 4.75
CA ASP A 77 -5.30 11.18 5.01
C ASP A 77 -5.05 9.79 4.41
N ARG A 78 -4.08 9.67 3.53
CA ARG A 78 -3.75 8.40 2.88
C ARG A 78 -2.54 7.73 3.52
N GLN A 79 -2.50 6.41 3.43
CA GLN A 79 -1.32 5.66 3.86
C GLN A 79 -0.13 5.96 2.95
N THR A 80 1.00 6.33 3.56
CA THR A 80 2.30 6.51 2.92
C THR A 80 3.38 5.67 3.60
N PHE A 81 4.55 5.62 3.00
CA PHE A 81 5.64 4.75 3.44
C PHE A 81 6.96 5.50 3.43
N ASP A 82 7.70 5.41 4.53
CA ASP A 82 9.07 5.91 4.60
C ASP A 82 10.05 4.79 4.28
N GLY A 83 11.02 5.06 3.43
CA GLY A 83 12.03 4.08 3.04
C GLY A 83 12.63 4.33 1.68
N VAL A 84 13.14 3.25 1.08
CA VAL A 84 13.74 3.28 -0.26
C VAL A 84 13.02 2.31 -1.18
N SER A 85 12.84 2.71 -2.44
CA SER A 85 12.28 1.82 -3.46
C SER A 85 13.06 1.89 -4.75
N ALA A 86 13.07 0.78 -5.47
CA ALA A 86 13.69 0.62 -6.78
C ALA A 86 12.70 -0.04 -7.73
N LYS A 87 12.47 0.57 -8.88
CA LYS A 87 11.78 -0.07 -10.00
C LYS A 87 12.74 -0.17 -11.17
N TYR A 88 12.86 -1.36 -11.74
CA TYR A 88 13.69 -1.60 -12.93
C TYR A 88 12.86 -2.24 -14.06
N VAL A 89 12.86 -1.58 -15.20
CA VAL A 89 12.26 -2.07 -16.44
C VAL A 89 13.34 -2.87 -17.17
N VAL A 90 13.29 -4.19 -17.05
CA VAL A 90 14.25 -5.13 -17.66
C VAL A 90 14.07 -5.19 -19.17
N SER A 91 12.81 -5.14 -19.62
CA SER A 91 12.42 -5.12 -21.03
C SER A 91 11.03 -4.52 -21.20
N GLU A 92 10.53 -4.38 -22.42
CA GLU A 92 9.16 -3.92 -22.69
C GLU A 92 8.09 -4.77 -21.98
N ASN A 93 8.40 -6.02 -21.70
CA ASN A 93 7.48 -6.98 -21.12
C ASN A 93 7.77 -7.32 -19.65
N VAL A 94 8.92 -6.95 -19.11
CA VAL A 94 9.34 -7.33 -17.76
C VAL A 94 9.74 -6.12 -16.94
N ASP A 95 9.12 -5.96 -15.79
CA ASP A 95 9.53 -5.00 -14.78
C ASP A 95 9.55 -5.64 -13.39
N VAL A 96 10.46 -5.16 -12.55
CA VAL A 96 10.63 -5.60 -11.17
C VAL A 96 10.61 -4.37 -10.27
N PHE A 97 9.95 -4.51 -9.13
CA PHE A 97 9.90 -3.53 -8.07
C PHE A 97 10.41 -4.16 -6.77
N TYR A 98 11.21 -3.40 -6.04
CA TYR A 98 11.63 -3.71 -4.68
C TYR A 98 11.49 -2.47 -3.81
N ALA A 99 11.07 -2.65 -2.55
CA ALA A 99 11.15 -1.60 -1.54
C ALA A 99 11.59 -2.18 -0.20
N TYR A 100 12.37 -1.39 0.53
CA TYR A 100 12.59 -1.53 1.96
C TYR A 100 11.97 -0.33 2.66
N LEU A 101 11.09 -0.60 3.62
CA LEU A 101 10.32 0.42 4.33
C LEU A 101 10.60 0.30 5.82
N ASN A 102 10.82 1.43 6.45
CA ASN A 102 11.06 1.51 7.89
C ASN A 102 9.90 2.14 8.66
N GLN A 103 8.88 2.65 7.96
CA GLN A 103 7.66 3.17 8.57
C GLN A 103 6.48 3.10 7.62
N ARG A 104 5.30 2.79 8.18
CA ARG A 104 4.00 2.93 7.54
C ARG A 104 3.23 4.05 8.23
N ASN A 105 3.03 5.16 7.52
CA ASN A 105 2.24 6.28 7.99
C ASN A 105 0.77 5.98 7.65
N ARG A 106 -0.06 5.89 8.67
CA ARG A 106 -1.44 5.37 8.54
C ARG A 106 -2.45 6.49 8.43
N ILE A 107 -3.63 6.16 7.92
CA ILE A 107 -4.79 7.05 7.75
C ILE A 107 -5.37 7.65 9.05
N PHE A 108 -4.81 7.34 10.21
CA PHE A 108 -5.24 7.82 11.53
C PHE A 108 -4.22 8.78 12.16
N ALA A 109 -3.34 9.37 11.36
CA ALA A 109 -2.22 10.20 11.77
C ALA A 109 -1.20 9.46 12.67
N GLU A 110 -0.23 10.17 13.22
CA GLU A 110 0.92 9.63 13.96
C GLU A 110 0.56 8.60 15.06
N ALA A 111 -0.62 8.69 15.64
CA ALA A 111 -1.04 7.79 16.72
C ALA A 111 -1.21 6.32 16.29
N ALA A 112 -1.31 6.09 15.00
CA ALA A 112 -1.51 4.74 14.44
C ALA A 112 -0.39 4.32 13.47
N ASP A 113 0.67 5.08 13.38
CA ASP A 113 1.82 4.77 12.54
C ASP A 113 2.60 3.56 13.09
N PHE A 114 3.21 2.82 12.19
CA PHE A 114 4.00 1.65 12.52
C PHE A 114 5.46 1.85 12.10
N ASP A 115 6.38 1.73 13.07
CA ASP A 115 7.77 1.43 12.74
C ASP A 115 7.83 0.01 12.17
N SER A 116 8.53 -0.17 11.08
CA SER A 116 8.51 -1.43 10.34
C SER A 116 9.88 -1.77 9.74
N LYS A 117 10.00 -3.00 9.29
CA LYS A 117 11.13 -3.51 8.49
C LYS A 117 10.59 -4.29 7.30
N ASP A 118 9.77 -3.61 6.50
CA ASP A 118 9.07 -4.25 5.40
C ASP A 118 9.95 -4.46 4.18
N HIS A 119 9.82 -5.62 3.56
CA HIS A 119 10.38 -5.89 2.25
C HIS A 119 9.27 -6.18 1.24
N LEU A 120 9.20 -5.39 0.18
CA LEU A 120 8.24 -5.57 -0.90
C LEU A 120 8.97 -5.97 -2.17
N ILE A 121 8.58 -7.11 -2.74
CA ILE A 121 9.09 -7.61 -4.02
C ILE A 121 7.89 -7.84 -4.93
N ASN A 122 7.93 -7.30 -6.15
CA ASN A 122 6.88 -7.47 -7.14
C ASN A 122 7.51 -7.55 -8.54
N ALA A 123 7.23 -8.60 -9.27
CA ALA A 123 7.75 -8.84 -10.61
C ALA A 123 6.61 -9.05 -11.60
N ASN A 124 6.62 -8.28 -12.68
CA ASN A 124 5.58 -8.29 -13.70
C ASN A 124 6.11 -8.83 -15.01
N PHE A 125 5.32 -9.69 -15.64
CA PHE A 125 5.54 -10.19 -16.99
C PHE A 125 4.29 -9.97 -17.84
N LYS A 126 4.39 -9.11 -18.85
CA LYS A 126 3.31 -8.76 -19.78
C LYS A 126 3.33 -9.68 -20.99
N THR A 127 2.15 -10.12 -21.39
CA THR A 127 1.91 -10.90 -22.61
C THR A 127 0.83 -10.23 -23.45
N LYS A 128 0.59 -10.72 -24.64
CA LYS A 128 -0.51 -10.25 -25.50
C LYS A 128 -1.89 -10.50 -24.89
N MET A 129 -2.01 -11.48 -23.99
CA MET A 129 -3.27 -11.90 -23.39
C MET A 129 -3.47 -11.36 -21.96
N GLY A 130 -2.44 -10.81 -21.33
CA GLY A 130 -2.52 -10.29 -19.97
C GLY A 130 -1.18 -10.17 -19.27
N LYS A 131 -1.22 -9.84 -18.01
CA LYS A 131 -0.08 -9.62 -17.14
C LYS A 131 -0.03 -10.71 -16.06
N PHE A 132 1.10 -11.38 -15.94
CA PHE A 132 1.46 -12.17 -14.77
C PHE A 132 2.21 -11.29 -13.79
N THR A 133 1.89 -11.42 -12.52
CA THR A 133 2.61 -10.78 -11.41
C THR A 133 2.96 -11.85 -10.39
N ALA A 134 4.23 -11.91 -9.98
CA ALA A 134 4.66 -12.68 -8.83
C ALA A 134 5.14 -11.70 -7.74
N TYR A 135 4.78 -11.96 -6.49
CA TYR A 135 5.12 -11.05 -5.41
C TYR A 135 5.45 -11.78 -4.11
N ALA A 136 6.26 -11.10 -3.30
CA ALA A 136 6.52 -11.42 -1.90
C ALA A 136 6.48 -10.12 -1.09
N TYR A 137 5.62 -10.06 -0.09
CA TYR A 137 5.48 -8.93 0.81
C TYR A 137 5.75 -9.44 2.22
N LEU A 138 6.91 -9.08 2.77
CA LEU A 138 7.36 -9.44 4.10
C LEU A 138 7.16 -8.20 4.97
N LEU A 139 6.13 -8.22 5.79
CA LEU A 139 5.73 -7.09 6.61
C LEU A 139 6.06 -7.39 8.07
N GLU A 140 6.90 -6.53 8.67
CA GLU A 140 7.29 -6.64 10.07
C GLU A 140 6.97 -5.32 10.79
N VAL A 141 6.36 -5.40 11.97
CA VAL A 141 6.03 -4.25 12.82
C VAL A 141 6.89 -4.28 14.07
N ASP A 142 7.58 -3.17 14.34
CA ASP A 142 8.57 -3.05 15.42
C ASP A 142 8.03 -2.40 16.71
N ASN A 143 6.86 -1.75 16.68
CA ASN A 143 6.32 -1.05 17.84
C ASN A 143 5.46 -1.96 18.73
N ASP A 144 6.05 -2.76 19.60
CA ASP A 144 5.41 -3.56 20.66
C ASP A 144 4.35 -4.58 20.21
N THR A 145 4.13 -4.76 18.92
CA THR A 145 3.21 -5.77 18.39
C THR A 145 3.99 -6.74 17.51
N ALA A 146 4.11 -7.98 17.92
CA ALA A 146 4.65 -9.06 17.10
C ALA A 146 3.69 -9.38 15.93
N ASN A 147 3.49 -8.41 15.03
CA ASN A 147 2.60 -8.49 13.89
C ASN A 147 3.41 -8.54 12.60
N GLY A 148 4.12 -9.62 12.38
CA GLY A 148 4.70 -9.95 11.09
C GLY A 148 3.65 -10.60 10.17
N LEU A 149 3.73 -10.32 8.88
CA LEU A 149 2.81 -10.87 7.89
C LEU A 149 3.54 -11.14 6.58
N ASP A 150 3.87 -12.38 6.34
CA ASP A 150 4.52 -12.82 5.12
C ASP A 150 3.48 -13.24 4.10
N THR A 151 3.47 -12.57 2.96
CA THR A 151 2.54 -12.86 1.86
C THR A 151 3.30 -13.19 0.59
N TYR A 152 3.04 -14.36 0.02
CA TYR A 152 3.59 -14.80 -1.26
C TYR A 152 2.45 -15.08 -2.22
N GLY A 153 2.54 -14.59 -3.46
CA GLY A 153 1.46 -14.81 -4.40
C GLY A 153 1.85 -14.69 -5.86
N ILE A 154 0.92 -15.18 -6.67
CA ILE A 154 0.92 -15.03 -8.11
C ILE A 154 -0.45 -14.53 -8.58
N ARG A 155 -0.45 -13.60 -9.50
CA ARG A 155 -1.65 -13.01 -10.07
C ARG A 155 -1.57 -13.03 -11.59
N TYR A 156 -2.69 -13.33 -12.23
CA TYR A 156 -2.87 -13.13 -13.65
C TYR A 156 -4.03 -12.16 -13.86
N SER A 157 -3.86 -11.17 -14.71
CA SER A 157 -4.92 -10.23 -15.05
C SER A 157 -4.82 -9.80 -16.51
N GLY A 158 -5.98 -9.64 -17.14
CA GLY A 158 -6.03 -9.22 -18.52
C GLY A 158 -7.38 -8.61 -18.88
N SER A 159 -7.44 -8.11 -20.11
CA SER A 159 -8.69 -7.61 -20.67
C SER A 159 -8.76 -7.92 -22.17
N TYR A 160 -9.97 -8.14 -22.63
CA TYR A 160 -10.28 -8.31 -24.03
C TYR A 160 -11.43 -7.37 -24.40
N LYS A 161 -11.28 -6.66 -25.49
CA LYS A 161 -12.27 -5.69 -25.94
C LYS A 161 -12.69 -6.00 -27.39
N THR A 162 -14.00 -6.14 -27.60
CA THR A 162 -14.62 -6.14 -28.91
C THR A 162 -15.14 -4.73 -29.25
N GLN A 163 -15.75 -4.56 -30.40
CA GLN A 163 -16.36 -3.27 -30.79
C GLN A 163 -17.49 -2.81 -29.82
N SER A 164 -18.16 -3.77 -29.18
CA SER A 164 -19.35 -3.49 -28.36
C SER A 164 -19.19 -3.86 -26.88
N VAL A 165 -18.26 -4.73 -26.52
CA VAL A 165 -18.13 -5.27 -25.15
C VAL A 165 -16.67 -5.34 -24.75
N GLY A 166 -16.37 -4.91 -23.53
CA GLY A 166 -15.08 -5.11 -22.87
C GLY A 166 -15.20 -6.15 -21.76
N TRP A 167 -14.26 -7.10 -21.73
CA TRP A 167 -14.13 -8.13 -20.71
C TRP A 167 -12.85 -7.91 -19.93
N GLY A 168 -12.95 -7.87 -18.59
CA GLY A 168 -11.81 -7.96 -17.68
C GLY A 168 -11.81 -9.33 -17.03
N TYR A 169 -10.64 -9.91 -16.86
CA TYR A 169 -10.47 -11.19 -16.18
C TYR A 169 -9.23 -11.17 -15.31
N GLY A 170 -9.26 -11.94 -14.24
CA GLY A 170 -8.14 -12.09 -13.32
C GLY A 170 -8.30 -13.33 -12.48
N ALA A 171 -7.16 -13.86 -12.03
CA ALA A 171 -7.07 -14.92 -11.05
C ALA A 171 -5.86 -14.63 -10.16
N GLU A 172 -5.96 -14.90 -8.87
CA GLU A 172 -4.90 -14.69 -7.90
C GLU A 172 -4.85 -15.85 -6.92
N TYR A 173 -3.65 -16.29 -6.61
CA TYR A 173 -3.39 -17.20 -5.51
C TYR A 173 -2.37 -16.55 -4.59
N ALA A 174 -2.71 -16.48 -3.30
CA ALA A 174 -1.82 -15.97 -2.27
C ALA A 174 -1.79 -16.91 -1.07
N SER A 175 -0.61 -17.05 -0.48
CA SER A 175 -0.41 -17.71 0.81
C SER A 175 0.12 -16.67 1.79
N GLN A 176 -0.49 -16.58 2.96
CA GLN A 176 -0.14 -15.61 3.97
C GLN A 176 0.10 -16.32 5.31
N THR A 177 1.18 -15.95 5.98
CA THR A 177 1.55 -16.44 7.30
C THR A 177 1.71 -15.27 8.25
N SER A 178 1.03 -15.32 9.40
CA SER A 178 1.18 -14.33 10.47
C SER A 178 2.21 -14.81 11.48
N GLU A 179 3.14 -13.95 11.87
CA GLU A 179 4.12 -14.21 12.93
C GLU A 179 3.60 -13.86 14.33
N SER A 180 2.35 -13.41 14.46
CA SER A 180 1.75 -13.26 15.80
C SER A 180 1.71 -14.62 16.48
N GLY A 181 2.19 -14.72 17.73
CA GLY A 181 2.48 -15.97 18.46
C GLY A 181 1.38 -17.02 18.60
N SER A 182 0.36 -17.02 17.75
CA SER A 182 -0.70 -18.02 17.61
C SER A 182 -0.45 -19.05 16.49
N GLY A 183 0.54 -18.84 15.62
CA GLY A 183 0.88 -19.82 14.57
C GLY A 183 -0.20 -20.03 13.50
N ASP A 184 -1.10 -19.08 13.33
CA ASP A 184 -2.18 -19.19 12.35
C ASP A 184 -1.68 -18.90 10.93
N THR A 185 -1.78 -19.90 10.08
CA THR A 185 -1.52 -19.76 8.64
C THR A 185 -2.86 -19.62 7.92
N ALA A 186 -3.06 -18.48 7.27
CA ALA A 186 -4.21 -18.26 6.40
C ALA A 186 -3.82 -18.52 4.94
N THR A 187 -4.62 -19.28 4.23
CA THR A 187 -4.47 -19.48 2.79
C THR A 187 -5.75 -18.98 2.13
N GLU A 188 -5.63 -18.03 1.22
CA GLU A 188 -6.76 -17.43 0.54
C GLU A 188 -6.72 -17.74 -0.96
N TYR A 189 -7.86 -18.13 -1.50
CA TYR A 189 -8.07 -18.45 -2.92
C TYR A 189 -9.14 -17.53 -3.47
N ASP A 190 -8.82 -16.85 -4.57
CA ASP A 190 -9.73 -15.99 -5.33
C ASP A 190 -9.75 -16.34 -6.83
#